data_7283b75e574656943e4e6b587d8fc6d9
#
_entry.id   7283b75e574656943e4e6b587d8fc6d9
#
_cell.length_a   1.000
_cell.length_b   1.000
_cell.length_c   1.000
_cell.angle_alpha   90.00
_cell.angle_beta   90.00
_cell.angle_gamma   90.00
#
_symmetry.space_group_name_H-M   'P 1'
#
loop_
_entity.id
_entity.type
_entity.pdbx_description
1 polymer ?
#
loop_
_entity_poly.entity_id
_entity_poly.type
_entity_poly.pdbx_seq_one_letter_code
_entity_poly.pdbx_strand_id
1 'polypeptide(L)'
;MTLRVLVVGDPYMPVSAYASALASLDGRVELTTMQIAEVTCAPPVTESERGLREYVGDPAEVARAVAGHDVLVVHGAAVSAEVLGAAPLRLVCCARGGPVNVDVAAATDRGIPVVNTPGKNAEAVAELTIAFALLLIRAVPQASRYLLDGGGFAESVFEGRSSSVPKRPA
;
A
#
# COMPACT_ATOMS: atom_id res chain seq x y z
N MET A 1 -14.06 -3.06 29.85
CA MET A 1 -13.82 -4.09 28.83
C MET A 1 -12.61 -3.68 28.01
N THR A 2 -11.52 -4.43 28.05
CA THR A 2 -10.30 -4.14 27.27
C THR A 2 -10.53 -4.57 25.83
N LEU A 3 -10.21 -3.73 24.86
CA LEU A 3 -10.33 -4.04 23.44
C LEU A 3 -9.16 -4.94 23.00
N ARG A 4 -9.47 -6.00 22.27
CA ARG A 4 -8.45 -6.87 21.65
C ARG A 4 -8.17 -6.38 20.24
N VAL A 5 -6.92 -6.02 19.98
CA VAL A 5 -6.48 -5.41 18.74
C VAL A 5 -5.51 -6.34 18.04
N LEU A 6 -5.81 -6.77 16.82
CA LEU A 6 -4.85 -7.43 15.95
C LEU A 6 -4.17 -6.38 15.06
N VAL A 7 -2.85 -6.36 15.09
CA VAL A 7 -2.01 -5.58 14.17
C VAL A 7 -1.34 -6.50 13.18
N VAL A 8 -1.64 -6.33 11.89
CA VAL A 8 -1.01 -7.10 10.81
C VAL A 8 -0.01 -6.21 10.09
N GLY A 9 1.28 -6.48 10.33
CA GLY A 9 2.38 -5.85 9.61
C GLY A 9 2.70 -6.57 8.30
N ASP A 10 3.38 -5.87 7.41
CA ASP A 10 3.88 -6.39 6.15
C ASP A 10 5.30 -5.84 5.86
N PRO A 11 5.98 -6.24 4.77
CA PRO A 11 7.33 -5.77 4.46
C PRO A 11 7.45 -4.24 4.28
N TYR A 12 6.36 -3.55 3.94
CA TYR A 12 6.34 -2.08 3.78
C TYR A 12 6.03 -1.35 5.09
N MET A 13 5.29 -2.00 5.99
CA MET A 13 4.89 -1.47 7.29
C MET A 13 4.98 -2.60 8.33
N PRO A 14 6.17 -2.88 8.87
CA PRO A 14 6.35 -3.96 9.83
C PRO A 14 5.66 -3.65 11.17
N VAL A 15 5.35 -4.70 11.94
CA VAL A 15 4.68 -4.55 13.25
C VAL A 15 5.43 -3.59 14.19
N SER A 16 6.76 -3.51 14.09
CA SER A 16 7.57 -2.58 14.89
C SER A 16 7.24 -1.11 14.63
N ALA A 17 6.81 -0.76 13.41
CA ALA A 17 6.39 0.60 13.08
C ALA A 17 5.10 1.00 13.81
N TYR A 18 4.23 0.04 14.08
CA TYR A 18 3.00 0.28 14.85
C TYR A 18 3.24 0.35 16.36
N ALA A 19 4.23 -0.37 16.86
CA ALA A 19 4.50 -0.46 18.30
C ALA A 19 4.70 0.92 18.93
N SER A 20 5.48 1.80 18.31
CA SER A 20 5.70 3.17 18.76
C SER A 20 4.42 4.01 18.74
N ALA A 21 3.62 3.91 17.67
CA ALA A 21 2.38 4.66 17.52
C ALA A 21 1.31 4.22 18.53
N LEU A 22 1.28 2.93 18.85
CA LEU A 22 0.28 2.35 19.75
C LEU A 22 0.72 2.34 21.23
N ALA A 23 1.96 2.72 21.54
CA ALA A 23 2.48 2.75 22.91
C ALA A 23 1.63 3.62 23.86
N SER A 24 0.99 4.69 23.36
CA SER A 24 0.08 5.53 24.14
C SER A 24 -1.21 4.82 24.56
N LEU A 25 -1.52 3.66 24.00
CA LEU A 25 -2.69 2.84 24.32
C LEU A 25 -2.38 1.75 25.34
N ASP A 26 -1.13 1.68 25.85
CA ASP A 26 -0.72 0.69 26.82
C ASP A 26 -1.65 0.63 28.04
N GLY A 27 -2.00 -0.59 28.46
CA GLY A 27 -2.98 -0.84 29.51
C GLY A 27 -4.46 -0.59 29.13
N ARG A 28 -4.74 -0.02 27.95
CA ARG A 28 -6.11 0.26 27.47
C ARG A 28 -6.59 -0.79 26.45
N VAL A 29 -5.65 -1.45 25.77
CA VAL A 29 -5.90 -2.46 24.74
C VAL A 29 -5.02 -3.68 24.98
N GLU A 30 -5.46 -4.83 24.50
CA GLU A 30 -4.66 -6.05 24.39
C GLU A 30 -4.20 -6.19 22.94
N LEU A 31 -2.90 -6.08 22.71
CA LEU A 31 -2.30 -6.11 21.38
C LEU A 31 -1.83 -7.51 21.02
N THR A 32 -2.30 -8.02 19.90
CA THR A 32 -1.76 -9.20 19.21
C THR A 32 -1.15 -8.75 17.88
N THR A 33 -0.04 -9.37 17.49
CA THR A 33 0.64 -9.02 16.24
C THR A 33 0.78 -10.22 15.31
N MET A 34 0.65 -9.96 14.02
CA MET A 34 0.94 -10.89 12.93
C MET A 34 1.84 -10.19 11.93
N GLN A 35 2.88 -10.84 11.41
CA GLN A 35 3.76 -10.30 10.40
C GLN A 35 3.67 -11.13 9.11
N ILE A 36 3.26 -10.49 8.01
CA ILE A 36 3.40 -11.05 6.67
C ILE A 36 4.84 -10.84 6.23
N ALA A 37 5.55 -11.92 5.94
CA ALA A 37 6.98 -11.87 5.67
C ALA A 37 7.33 -11.48 4.22
N GLU A 38 6.47 -11.80 3.26
CA GLU A 38 6.75 -11.66 1.83
C GLU A 38 5.74 -10.77 1.13
N VAL A 39 6.20 -10.10 0.06
CA VAL A 39 5.35 -9.28 -0.84
C VAL A 39 4.68 -10.19 -1.88
N THR A 40 4.15 -11.30 -1.45
CA THR A 40 3.39 -12.22 -2.30
C THR A 40 1.91 -12.08 -2.01
N CYS A 41 1.08 -12.27 -3.03
CA CYS A 41 -0.37 -12.28 -2.90
C CYS A 41 -0.85 -13.70 -3.18
N ALA A 42 -1.63 -14.27 -2.28
CA ALA A 42 -2.37 -15.48 -2.62
C ALA A 42 -3.38 -15.16 -3.75
N PRO A 43 -3.60 -16.10 -4.69
CA PRO A 43 -4.62 -15.90 -5.71
C PRO A 43 -6.00 -15.70 -5.06
N PRO A 44 -6.81 -14.76 -5.55
CA PRO A 44 -8.14 -14.53 -4.98
C PRO A 44 -9.05 -15.73 -5.23
N VAL A 45 -9.70 -16.20 -4.19
CA VAL A 45 -10.63 -17.35 -4.21
C VAL A 45 -12.07 -16.86 -4.26
N THR A 46 -12.42 -15.87 -3.46
CA THR A 46 -13.79 -15.36 -3.33
C THR A 46 -14.06 -14.13 -4.21
N GLU A 47 -15.33 -13.76 -4.37
CA GLU A 47 -15.72 -12.56 -5.11
C GLU A 47 -15.22 -11.30 -4.40
N SER A 48 -15.31 -11.26 -3.07
CA SER A 48 -14.79 -10.17 -2.27
C SER A 48 -13.29 -9.99 -2.49
N GLU A 49 -12.51 -11.07 -2.47
CA GLU A 49 -11.07 -11.02 -2.73
C GLU A 49 -10.72 -10.52 -4.13
N ARG A 50 -11.51 -10.88 -5.15
CA ARG A 50 -11.33 -10.38 -6.52
C ARG A 50 -11.55 -8.87 -6.65
N GLY A 51 -12.33 -8.28 -5.75
CA GLY A 51 -12.53 -6.82 -5.67
C GLY A 51 -11.38 -6.05 -5.03
N LEU A 52 -10.53 -6.73 -4.25
CA LEU A 52 -9.40 -6.10 -3.56
C LEU A 52 -8.24 -5.79 -4.53
N ARG A 53 -7.48 -4.76 -4.22
CA ARG A 53 -6.30 -4.36 -4.98
C ARG A 53 -5.11 -4.13 -4.07
N GLU A 54 -3.91 -4.31 -4.63
CA GLU A 54 -2.65 -3.97 -3.95
C GLU A 54 -2.54 -4.56 -2.54
N TYR A 55 -2.98 -5.77 -2.34
CA TYR A 55 -2.82 -6.46 -1.07
C TYR A 55 -1.62 -7.40 -1.08
N VAL A 56 -1.20 -7.83 0.12
CA VAL A 56 -0.15 -8.83 0.34
C VAL A 56 -0.63 -9.92 1.28
N GLY A 57 -0.03 -11.09 1.18
CA GLY A 57 -0.32 -12.24 2.02
C GLY A 57 -1.55 -13.05 1.58
N ASP A 58 -1.96 -13.94 2.46
CA ASP A 58 -3.12 -14.83 2.28
C ASP A 58 -4.30 -14.30 3.11
N PRO A 59 -5.44 -13.92 2.49
CA PRO A 59 -6.65 -13.53 3.21
C PRO A 59 -7.12 -14.55 4.23
N ALA A 60 -6.95 -15.86 3.95
CA ALA A 60 -7.35 -16.91 4.87
C ALA A 60 -6.50 -16.94 6.16
N GLU A 61 -5.23 -16.56 6.08
CA GLU A 61 -4.39 -16.40 7.27
C GLU A 61 -4.86 -15.23 8.13
N VAL A 62 -5.18 -14.10 7.49
CA VAL A 62 -5.72 -12.93 8.20
C VAL A 62 -7.05 -13.26 8.84
N ALA A 63 -7.94 -14.00 8.16
CA ALA A 63 -9.22 -14.45 8.71
C ALA A 63 -9.05 -15.34 9.95
N ARG A 64 -8.06 -16.24 9.94
CA ARG A 64 -7.75 -17.07 11.12
C ARG A 64 -7.19 -16.23 12.27
N ALA A 65 -6.28 -15.29 11.96
CA ALA A 65 -5.63 -14.47 12.97
C ALA A 65 -6.58 -13.47 13.63
N VAL A 66 -7.55 -12.93 12.89
CA VAL A 66 -8.47 -11.90 13.40
C VAL A 66 -9.52 -12.49 14.35
N ALA A 67 -9.70 -13.81 14.38
CA ALA A 67 -10.67 -14.45 15.23
C ALA A 67 -10.52 -14.02 16.71
N GLY A 68 -11.62 -13.59 17.30
CA GLY A 68 -11.65 -13.14 18.68
C GLY A 68 -11.15 -11.71 18.93
N HIS A 69 -10.83 -10.92 17.91
CA HIS A 69 -10.41 -9.52 18.06
C HIS A 69 -11.57 -8.55 17.79
N ASP A 70 -11.48 -7.37 18.40
CA ASP A 70 -12.46 -6.30 18.31
C ASP A 70 -12.05 -5.24 17.27
N VAL A 71 -10.73 -5.10 17.05
CA VAL A 71 -10.15 -4.10 16.13
C VAL A 71 -9.08 -4.76 15.28
N LEU A 72 -9.09 -4.46 13.99
CA LEU A 72 -8.07 -4.90 13.03
C LEU A 72 -7.30 -3.70 12.50
N VAL A 73 -5.97 -3.74 12.60
CA VAL A 73 -5.06 -2.71 12.07
C VAL A 73 -4.20 -3.35 10.99
N VAL A 74 -4.23 -2.79 9.77
CA VAL A 74 -3.51 -3.32 8.61
C VAL A 74 -2.84 -2.19 7.83
N HIS A 75 -1.83 -2.54 7.00
CA HIS A 75 -1.36 -1.69 5.91
C HIS A 75 -1.71 -2.34 4.58
N GLY A 76 -1.03 -3.40 4.18
CA GLY A 76 -1.24 -4.10 2.91
C GLY A 76 -1.99 -5.43 3.02
N ALA A 77 -2.28 -5.93 4.21
CA ALA A 77 -3.02 -7.18 4.37
C ALA A 77 -4.43 -7.09 3.77
N ALA A 78 -4.88 -8.17 3.14
CA ALA A 78 -6.22 -8.26 2.57
C ALA A 78 -7.30 -8.31 3.66
N VAL A 79 -8.35 -7.51 3.53
CA VAL A 79 -9.51 -7.51 4.42
C VAL A 79 -10.77 -7.76 3.58
N SER A 80 -11.00 -9.02 3.26
CA SER A 80 -12.15 -9.49 2.49
C SER A 80 -13.41 -9.62 3.36
N ALA A 81 -14.54 -9.93 2.74
CA ALA A 81 -15.80 -10.19 3.43
C ALA A 81 -15.67 -11.35 4.44
N GLU A 82 -14.83 -12.33 4.14
CA GLU A 82 -14.54 -13.48 4.99
C GLU A 82 -13.73 -13.04 6.23
N VAL A 83 -12.72 -12.19 6.05
CA VAL A 83 -11.96 -11.60 7.17
C VAL A 83 -12.88 -10.78 8.07
N LEU A 84 -13.74 -9.94 7.48
CA LEU A 84 -14.71 -9.13 8.23
C LEU A 84 -15.75 -9.98 8.97
N GLY A 85 -16.06 -11.17 8.45
CA GLY A 85 -17.00 -12.11 9.07
C GLY A 85 -16.37 -13.03 10.12
N ALA A 86 -15.05 -13.11 10.20
CA ALA A 86 -14.34 -14.05 11.09
C ALA A 86 -14.29 -13.59 12.56
N ALA A 87 -14.60 -12.32 12.85
CA ALA A 87 -14.60 -11.76 14.19
C ALA A 87 -15.69 -10.68 14.35
N PRO A 88 -16.13 -10.39 15.60
CA PRO A 88 -17.06 -9.29 15.86
C PRO A 88 -16.33 -7.95 15.82
N LEU A 89 -15.75 -7.61 14.68
CA LEU A 89 -14.97 -6.39 14.51
C LEU A 89 -15.84 -5.15 14.71
N ARG A 90 -15.30 -4.20 15.43
CA ARG A 90 -15.89 -2.89 15.74
C ARG A 90 -15.20 -1.77 14.98
N LEU A 91 -14.01 -2.03 14.43
CA LEU A 91 -13.22 -1.04 13.69
C LEU A 91 -12.17 -1.75 12.84
N VAL A 92 -11.96 -1.26 11.62
CA VAL A 92 -10.80 -1.57 10.78
C VAL A 92 -10.00 -0.30 10.56
N CYS A 93 -8.71 -0.33 10.87
CA CYS A 93 -7.76 0.76 10.63
C CYS A 93 -6.82 0.36 9.49
N CYS A 94 -6.88 1.06 8.36
CA CYS A 94 -6.02 0.83 7.21
C CYS A 94 -4.97 1.95 7.10
N ALA A 95 -3.69 1.64 7.34
CA ALA A 95 -2.60 2.61 7.32
C ALA A 95 -2.18 3.00 5.89
N ARG A 96 -3.14 3.26 5.00
CA ARG A 96 -2.96 3.65 3.58
C ARG A 96 -3.73 4.92 3.25
N GLY A 97 -3.34 5.56 2.15
CA GLY A 97 -4.04 6.74 1.62
C GLY A 97 -5.48 6.44 1.15
N GLY A 98 -5.73 5.19 0.72
CA GLY A 98 -7.05 4.67 0.39
C GLY A 98 -7.13 3.19 0.76
N PRO A 99 -8.28 2.68 1.25
CA PRO A 99 -8.43 1.31 1.73
C PRO A 99 -8.72 0.33 0.59
N VAL A 100 -7.88 0.32 -0.46
CA VAL A 100 -8.07 -0.50 -1.68
C VAL A 100 -7.94 -2.00 -1.44
N ASN A 101 -7.34 -2.39 -0.31
CA ASN A 101 -7.17 -3.75 0.18
C ASN A 101 -8.25 -4.17 1.19
N VAL A 102 -9.30 -3.36 1.37
CA VAL A 102 -10.44 -3.62 2.27
C VAL A 102 -11.72 -3.66 1.45
N ASP A 103 -12.55 -4.67 1.67
CA ASP A 103 -13.91 -4.71 1.13
C ASP A 103 -14.81 -3.76 1.95
N VAL A 104 -14.81 -2.49 1.51
CA VAL A 104 -15.57 -1.44 2.18
C VAL A 104 -17.08 -1.66 2.10
N ALA A 105 -17.56 -2.30 1.02
CA ALA A 105 -18.98 -2.63 0.88
C ALA A 105 -19.39 -3.66 1.95
N ALA A 106 -18.64 -4.75 2.06
CA ALA A 106 -18.89 -5.77 3.07
C ALA A 106 -18.72 -5.24 4.52
N ALA A 107 -17.82 -4.29 4.75
CA ALA A 107 -17.68 -3.62 6.04
C ALA A 107 -18.91 -2.76 6.36
N THR A 108 -19.40 -2.01 5.36
CA THR A 108 -20.60 -1.17 5.48
C THR A 108 -21.84 -2.01 5.81
N ASP A 109 -22.04 -3.13 5.10
CA ASP A 109 -23.16 -4.05 5.33
C ASP A 109 -23.17 -4.64 6.74
N ARG A 110 -21.99 -4.74 7.36
CA ARG A 110 -21.81 -5.21 8.74
C ARG A 110 -21.78 -4.08 9.78
N GLY A 111 -21.89 -2.83 9.36
CA GLY A 111 -21.79 -1.66 10.25
C GLY A 111 -20.39 -1.50 10.86
N ILE A 112 -19.34 -2.01 10.21
CA ILE A 112 -17.95 -1.91 10.68
C ILE A 112 -17.32 -0.65 10.08
N PRO A 113 -16.97 0.38 10.89
CA PRO A 113 -16.24 1.55 10.42
C PRO A 113 -14.87 1.17 9.87
N VAL A 114 -14.49 1.77 8.73
CA VAL A 114 -13.15 1.67 8.16
C VAL A 114 -12.52 3.06 8.18
N VAL A 115 -11.38 3.20 8.85
CA VAL A 115 -10.59 4.43 8.86
C VAL A 115 -9.29 4.24 8.10
N ASN A 116 -8.84 5.27 7.41
CA ASN A 116 -7.60 5.25 6.65
C ASN A 116 -6.78 6.54 6.87
N THR A 117 -5.59 6.64 6.27
CA THR A 117 -4.66 7.76 6.45
C THR A 117 -4.46 8.53 5.13
N PRO A 118 -5.46 9.31 4.68
CA PRO A 118 -5.34 10.05 3.43
C PRO A 118 -4.22 11.09 3.53
N GLY A 119 -3.48 11.25 2.42
CA GLY A 119 -2.43 12.26 2.32
C GLY A 119 -1.08 11.89 2.97
N LYS A 120 -0.92 10.72 3.57
CA LYS A 120 0.32 10.34 4.28
C LYS A 120 1.60 10.41 3.42
N ASN A 121 1.48 10.31 2.11
CA ASN A 121 2.57 10.37 1.14
C ASN A 121 2.38 11.46 0.08
N ALA A 122 1.50 12.43 0.30
CA ALA A 122 1.13 13.42 -0.69
C ALA A 122 2.33 14.27 -1.15
N GLU A 123 3.19 14.69 -0.24
CA GLU A 123 4.41 15.46 -0.55
C GLU A 123 5.36 14.63 -1.42
N ALA A 124 5.69 13.41 -1.02
CA ALA A 124 6.59 12.54 -1.78
C ALA A 124 6.04 12.24 -3.19
N VAL A 125 4.71 12.03 -3.32
CA VAL A 125 4.07 11.83 -4.62
C VAL A 125 4.13 13.09 -5.46
N ALA A 126 3.91 14.27 -4.90
CA ALA A 126 4.00 15.55 -5.60
C ALA A 126 5.43 15.81 -6.10
N GLU A 127 6.43 15.63 -5.26
CA GLU A 127 7.85 15.77 -5.62
C GLU A 127 8.24 14.83 -6.75
N LEU A 128 7.87 13.56 -6.66
CA LEU A 128 8.15 12.55 -7.67
C LEU A 128 7.43 12.85 -8.98
N THR A 129 6.21 13.38 -8.93
CA THR A 129 5.45 13.80 -10.11
C THR A 129 6.18 14.90 -10.85
N ILE A 130 6.66 15.93 -10.14
CA ILE A 130 7.44 17.02 -10.72
C ILE A 130 8.77 16.49 -11.27
N ALA A 131 9.45 15.64 -10.53
CA ALA A 131 10.71 15.03 -10.95
C ALA A 131 10.54 14.24 -12.26
N PHE A 132 9.52 13.41 -12.38
CA PHE A 132 9.23 12.65 -13.60
C PHE A 132 8.86 13.56 -14.76
N ALA A 133 8.09 14.61 -14.52
CA ALA A 133 7.79 15.61 -15.57
C ALA A 133 9.08 16.22 -16.11
N LEU A 134 10.00 16.66 -15.26
CA LEU A 134 11.29 17.22 -15.65
C LEU A 134 12.18 16.19 -16.36
N LEU A 135 12.26 14.97 -15.87
CA LEU A 135 13.03 13.87 -16.49
C LEU A 135 12.55 13.59 -17.92
N LEU A 136 11.23 13.58 -18.13
CA LEU A 136 10.63 13.32 -19.44
C LEU A 136 10.82 14.50 -20.39
N ILE A 137 10.59 15.74 -19.94
CA ILE A 137 10.79 16.96 -20.74
C ILE A 137 12.25 17.10 -21.18
N ARG A 138 13.19 16.73 -20.33
CA ARG A 138 14.64 16.79 -20.59
C ARG A 138 15.18 15.54 -21.27
N ALA A 139 14.34 14.56 -21.57
CA ALA A 139 14.73 13.28 -22.18
C ALA A 139 15.88 12.56 -21.43
N VAL A 140 15.92 12.70 -20.09
CA VAL A 140 17.02 12.13 -19.25
C VAL A 140 17.14 10.62 -19.40
N PRO A 141 16.05 9.81 -19.42
CA PRO A 141 16.17 8.36 -19.60
C PRO A 141 16.82 7.97 -20.94
N GLN A 142 16.50 8.70 -22.02
CA GLN A 142 17.07 8.47 -23.35
C GLN A 142 18.54 8.86 -23.37
N ALA A 143 18.89 10.00 -22.80
CA ALA A 143 20.29 10.46 -22.71
C ALA A 143 21.13 9.50 -21.86
N SER A 144 20.60 9.02 -20.73
CA SER A 144 21.27 8.04 -19.89
C SER A 144 21.53 6.73 -20.64
N ARG A 145 20.53 6.20 -21.35
CA ARG A 145 20.69 4.99 -22.16
C ARG A 145 21.75 5.18 -23.24
N TYR A 146 21.72 6.31 -23.96
CA TYR A 146 22.72 6.65 -25.00
C TYR A 146 24.15 6.62 -24.43
N LEU A 147 24.37 7.17 -23.23
CA LEU A 147 25.69 7.16 -22.60
C LEU A 147 26.11 5.74 -22.18
N LEU A 148 25.18 4.96 -21.63
CA LEU A 148 25.45 3.58 -21.22
C LEU A 148 25.77 2.66 -22.42
N ASP A 149 25.20 2.93 -23.58
CA ASP A 149 25.46 2.22 -24.83
C ASP A 149 26.77 2.68 -25.54
N GLY A 150 27.61 3.47 -24.83
CA GLY A 150 28.90 3.93 -25.31
C GLY A 150 28.85 5.21 -26.17
N GLY A 151 27.71 5.90 -26.16
CA GLY A 151 27.55 7.20 -26.82
C GLY A 151 28.43 8.27 -26.13
N GLY A 152 29.12 9.09 -26.93
CA GLY A 152 29.94 10.21 -26.46
C GLY A 152 29.12 11.48 -26.26
N PHE A 153 29.73 12.46 -25.59
CA PHE A 153 29.22 13.82 -25.53
C PHE A 153 29.35 14.42 -26.92
N ALA A 154 28.26 14.50 -27.67
CA ALA A 154 28.20 15.22 -28.91
C ALA A 154 27.65 16.64 -28.64
N GLU A 155 28.26 17.69 -29.26
CA GLU A 155 27.79 19.07 -29.15
C GLU A 155 26.29 19.21 -29.49
N SER A 156 25.79 18.42 -30.40
CA SER A 156 24.37 18.31 -30.77
C SER A 156 23.42 18.02 -29.61
N VAL A 157 23.88 17.42 -28.52
CA VAL A 157 23.05 17.19 -27.32
C VAL A 157 22.78 18.52 -26.59
N PHE A 158 23.66 19.49 -26.69
CA PHE A 158 23.49 20.83 -26.12
C PHE A 158 22.81 21.84 -27.06
N GLU A 159 23.02 21.72 -28.34
CA GLU A 159 22.39 22.60 -29.36
C GLU A 159 20.93 22.22 -29.62
N GLY A 160 20.54 21.02 -29.28
CA GLY A 160 19.31 20.44 -29.79
C GLY A 160 18.09 20.58 -28.90
N ARG A 161 17.54 21.76 -28.82
CA ARG A 161 16.09 21.81 -28.52
C ARG A 161 15.20 21.42 -29.71
N SER A 162 15.75 21.13 -30.89
CA SER A 162 14.90 20.93 -32.07
C SER A 162 15.09 19.68 -32.90
N SER A 163 16.15 18.90 -32.74
CA SER A 163 16.39 17.82 -33.71
C SER A 163 16.57 16.39 -33.25
N SER A 164 16.60 16.12 -31.93
CA SER A 164 16.84 14.77 -31.44
C SER A 164 15.72 14.18 -30.56
N VAL A 165 14.54 14.78 -30.55
CA VAL A 165 13.36 14.08 -30.02
C VAL A 165 12.99 13.03 -31.06
N PRO A 166 13.06 11.71 -30.74
CA PRO A 166 12.58 10.69 -31.66
C PRO A 166 11.15 11.04 -32.04
N LYS A 167 10.87 11.20 -33.34
CA LYS A 167 9.50 11.34 -33.81
C LYS A 167 8.74 10.13 -33.32
N ARG A 168 7.64 10.33 -32.61
CA ARG A 168 6.74 9.25 -32.23
C ARG A 168 6.38 8.49 -33.50
N PRO A 169 6.45 7.15 -33.50
CA PRO A 169 5.84 6.40 -34.59
C PRO A 169 4.36 6.75 -34.65
N ALA A 170 3.86 6.91 -35.87
CA ALA A 170 2.45 7.21 -36.17
C ALA A 170 1.54 6.08 -35.71
#